data_d985aced98105cd1adec0d014614fc84
#
_entry.id   d985aced98105cd1adec0d014614fc84
#
_cell.length_a   1.000
_cell.length_b   1.000
_cell.length_c   1.000
_cell.angle_alpha   90.00
_cell.angle_beta   90.00
_cell.angle_gamma   90.00
#
_symmetry.space_group_name_H-M   'P 1'
#
loop_
_entity.id
_entity.type
_entity.pdbx_description
1 polymer ?
#
loop_
_entity_poly.entity_id
_entity_poly.type
_entity_poly.pdbx_seq_one_letter_code
_entity_poly.pdbx_strand_id
1 'polypeptide(L)'
;DPKSGKPLEIEFLLSSPAFERIVLPFTKNLERLGVTSTVRTVDSAQYQNRMDSFDFDVTTDVFGQSSSPGNEQRDFWGSEAADRPGGRNTIGIKDPAIDKLVDLVIAAQTWEDLVTRCRALDRVLLWHHFVIPQWASTSFNIAWWNKFGRPEKTPKYEIGFTSWWVDPALAAKLKKSGG
;
A
#
# COMPACT_ATOMS: atom_id res chain seq x y z
N ASP A 1 -20.39 21.24 -4.89
CA ASP A 1 -21.50 20.53 -4.24
C ASP A 1 -22.83 21.09 -4.79
N PRO A 2 -23.66 20.28 -5.45
CA PRO A 2 -24.93 20.73 -6.05
C PRO A 2 -25.95 21.30 -5.05
N LYS A 3 -25.82 20.95 -3.76
CA LYS A 3 -26.76 21.37 -2.70
C LYS A 3 -26.35 22.68 -2.04
N SER A 4 -25.06 22.91 -1.85
CA SER A 4 -24.55 24.09 -1.15
C SER A 4 -24.03 25.17 -2.09
N GLY A 5 -23.82 24.89 -3.37
CA GLY A 5 -23.19 25.78 -4.34
C GLY A 5 -21.70 26.04 -4.08
N LYS A 6 -21.12 25.40 -3.05
CA LYS A 6 -19.70 25.54 -2.72
C LYS A 6 -18.83 24.64 -3.61
N PRO A 7 -17.62 25.08 -3.99
CA PRO A 7 -16.69 24.19 -4.66
C PRO A 7 -16.37 22.98 -3.78
N LEU A 8 -16.06 21.86 -4.41
CA LEU A 8 -15.50 20.69 -3.71
C LEU A 8 -14.05 21.01 -3.36
N GLU A 9 -13.74 20.91 -2.08
CA GLU A 9 -12.39 21.08 -1.56
C GLU A 9 -11.86 19.73 -1.08
N ILE A 10 -10.60 19.40 -1.42
CA ILE A 10 -9.95 18.14 -1.05
C ILE A 10 -8.54 18.44 -0.52
N GLU A 11 -8.22 17.97 0.68
CA GLU A 11 -6.86 18.01 1.23
C GLU A 11 -6.15 16.67 1.02
N PHE A 12 -4.97 16.71 0.39
CA PHE A 12 -4.05 15.57 0.33
C PHE A 12 -3.11 15.62 1.51
N LEU A 13 -3.20 14.65 2.41
CA LEU A 13 -2.32 14.48 3.54
C LEU A 13 -1.11 13.62 3.16
N LEU A 14 0.11 14.12 3.36
CA LEU A 14 1.36 13.43 3.05
C LEU A 14 2.30 13.40 4.26
N SER A 15 3.07 12.32 4.40
CA SER A 15 4.16 12.19 5.38
C SER A 15 5.54 12.46 4.81
N SER A 16 5.65 12.61 3.48
CA SER A 16 6.94 12.79 2.81
C SER A 16 6.83 13.73 1.61
N PRO A 17 7.74 14.72 1.49
CA PRO A 17 7.82 15.59 0.32
C PRO A 17 8.06 14.83 -1.00
N ALA A 18 8.59 13.59 -0.93
CA ALA A 18 8.81 12.77 -2.11
C ALA A 18 7.54 12.48 -2.91
N PHE A 19 6.38 12.45 -2.25
CA PHE A 19 5.09 12.23 -2.89
C PHE A 19 4.47 13.50 -3.47
N GLU A 20 4.91 14.69 -3.08
CA GLU A 20 4.41 15.96 -3.63
C GLU A 20 4.58 16.03 -5.16
N ARG A 21 5.70 15.53 -5.68
CA ARG A 21 5.95 15.47 -7.13
C ARG A 21 4.92 14.65 -7.91
N ILE A 22 4.17 13.78 -7.22
CA ILE A 22 3.13 12.93 -7.81
C ILE A 22 1.77 13.58 -7.61
N VAL A 23 1.50 14.06 -6.41
CA VAL A 23 0.22 14.64 -6.03
C VAL A 23 0.01 16.01 -6.66
N LEU A 24 1.01 16.89 -6.71
CA LEU A 24 0.89 18.23 -7.28
C LEU A 24 0.44 18.25 -8.77
N PRO A 25 0.94 17.40 -9.67
CA PRO A 25 0.38 17.30 -11.01
C PRO A 25 -1.08 16.80 -11.02
N PHE A 26 -1.43 15.92 -10.07
CA PHE A 26 -2.80 15.41 -9.95
C PHE A 26 -3.77 16.49 -9.49
N THR A 27 -3.38 17.34 -8.52
CA THR A 27 -4.23 18.49 -8.10
C THR A 27 -4.54 19.43 -9.25
N LYS A 28 -3.58 19.69 -10.16
CA LYS A 28 -3.81 20.49 -11.37
C LYS A 28 -4.83 19.86 -12.32
N ASN A 29 -4.91 18.53 -12.36
CA ASN A 29 -5.95 17.87 -13.14
C ASN A 29 -7.33 18.02 -12.48
N LEU A 30 -7.39 17.99 -11.14
CA LEU A 30 -8.61 18.21 -10.38
C LEU A 30 -9.14 19.64 -10.55
N GLU A 31 -8.27 20.64 -10.57
CA GLU A 31 -8.62 22.05 -10.84
C GLU A 31 -9.35 22.21 -12.18
N ARG A 32 -8.94 21.45 -13.21
CA ARG A 32 -9.61 21.45 -14.53
C ARG A 32 -11.05 20.91 -14.47
N LEU A 33 -11.39 20.17 -13.44
CA LEU A 33 -12.72 19.65 -13.15
C LEU A 33 -13.50 20.55 -12.18
N GLY A 34 -12.92 21.69 -11.79
CA GLY A 34 -13.54 22.61 -10.83
C GLY A 34 -13.40 22.18 -9.36
N VAL A 35 -12.49 21.25 -9.06
CA VAL A 35 -12.20 20.80 -7.69
C VAL A 35 -11.01 21.59 -7.14
N THR A 36 -11.20 22.26 -6.02
CA THR A 36 -10.10 22.89 -5.28
C THR A 36 -9.36 21.84 -4.47
N SER A 37 -8.04 21.75 -4.62
CA SER A 37 -7.27 20.76 -3.89
C SER A 37 -5.97 21.36 -3.31
N THR A 38 -5.66 20.97 -2.09
CA THR A 38 -4.46 21.38 -1.35
C THR A 38 -3.60 20.17 -1.00
N VAL A 39 -2.31 20.39 -0.83
CA VAL A 39 -1.37 19.34 -0.40
C VAL A 39 -0.76 19.78 0.93
N ARG A 40 -0.88 18.95 1.94
CA ARG A 40 -0.35 19.17 3.27
C ARG A 40 0.62 18.05 3.66
N THR A 41 1.89 18.37 3.64
CA THR A 41 2.94 17.47 4.13
C THR A 41 3.21 17.77 5.61
N VAL A 42 3.15 16.75 6.45
CA VAL A 42 3.35 16.84 7.90
C VAL A 42 4.45 15.87 8.35
N ASP A 43 4.94 16.04 9.59
CA ASP A 43 5.87 15.08 10.18
C ASP A 43 5.19 13.71 10.45
N SER A 44 6.00 12.69 10.71
CA SER A 44 5.52 11.32 10.87
C SER A 44 4.58 11.15 12.06
N ALA A 45 4.79 11.86 13.16
CA ALA A 45 3.95 11.75 14.35
C ALA A 45 2.57 12.38 14.10
N GLN A 46 2.54 13.56 13.50
CA GLN A 46 1.31 14.23 13.12
C GLN A 46 0.55 13.42 12.05
N TYR A 47 1.28 12.86 11.06
CA TYR A 47 0.68 11.99 10.05
C TYR A 47 -0.01 10.80 10.69
N GLN A 48 0.69 10.08 11.59
CA GLN A 48 0.12 8.91 12.26
C GLN A 48 -1.12 9.27 13.08
N ASN A 49 -1.07 10.35 13.87
CA ASN A 49 -2.22 10.79 14.67
C ASN A 49 -3.44 11.11 13.80
N ARG A 50 -3.25 11.75 12.65
CA ARG A 50 -4.32 12.06 11.71
C ARG A 50 -4.86 10.79 11.02
N MET A 51 -3.99 9.85 10.65
CA MET A 51 -4.41 8.55 10.13
C MET A 51 -5.23 7.76 11.14
N ASP A 52 -4.79 7.71 12.40
CA ASP A 52 -5.47 6.98 13.48
C ASP A 52 -6.86 7.55 13.79
N SER A 53 -7.06 8.85 13.58
CA SER A 53 -8.33 9.55 13.78
C SER A 53 -9.16 9.73 12.51
N PHE A 54 -8.71 9.22 11.37
CA PHE A 54 -9.32 9.41 10.05
C PHE A 54 -9.48 10.89 9.65
N ASP A 55 -8.59 11.77 10.14
CA ASP A 55 -8.59 13.21 9.85
C ASP A 55 -7.84 13.51 8.54
N PHE A 56 -8.40 13.08 7.42
CA PHE A 56 -7.87 13.35 6.07
C PHE A 56 -8.97 13.11 5.02
N ASP A 57 -8.87 13.79 3.88
CA ASP A 57 -9.71 13.51 2.72
C ASP A 57 -9.06 12.46 1.80
N VAL A 58 -7.81 12.68 1.45
CA VAL A 58 -7.03 11.78 0.60
C VAL A 58 -5.61 11.66 1.13
N THR A 59 -5.08 10.45 1.13
CA THR A 59 -3.67 10.18 1.46
C THR A 59 -3.07 9.16 0.52
N THR A 60 -1.76 8.90 0.64
CA THR A 60 -1.08 7.82 -0.07
C THR A 60 -0.88 6.64 0.85
N ASP A 61 -1.25 5.45 0.41
CA ASP A 61 -1.13 4.23 1.20
C ASP A 61 -0.60 3.06 0.36
N VAL A 62 -0.17 2.00 1.02
CA VAL A 62 0.32 0.76 0.42
C VAL A 62 -0.34 -0.42 1.10
N PHE A 63 -1.18 -1.13 0.37
CA PHE A 63 -1.80 -2.36 0.85
C PHE A 63 -0.90 -3.55 0.50
N GLY A 64 -0.05 -3.95 1.46
CA GLY A 64 0.84 -5.10 1.29
C GLY A 64 0.06 -6.39 1.16
N GLN A 65 0.26 -7.11 0.06
CA GLN A 65 -0.41 -8.38 -0.22
C GLN A 65 0.61 -9.50 -0.38
N SER A 66 0.25 -10.69 0.11
CA SER A 66 1.01 -11.91 -0.12
C SER A 66 0.48 -12.69 -1.33
N SER A 67 1.24 -13.72 -1.76
CA SER A 67 0.76 -14.64 -2.79
C SER A 67 -0.36 -15.56 -2.30
N SER A 68 -0.65 -15.57 -1.00
CA SER A 68 -1.71 -16.38 -0.38
C SER A 68 -2.51 -15.50 0.59
N PRO A 69 -3.37 -14.63 0.06
CA PRO A 69 -4.20 -13.76 0.88
C PRO A 69 -5.15 -14.57 1.77
N GLY A 70 -5.34 -14.08 3.01
CA GLY A 70 -6.11 -14.77 4.03
C GLY A 70 -6.75 -13.83 5.04
N ASN A 71 -6.57 -14.09 6.34
CA ASN A 71 -7.23 -13.34 7.42
C ASN A 71 -6.91 -11.84 7.44
N GLU A 72 -5.76 -11.43 6.94
CA GLU A 72 -5.37 -10.02 6.84
C GLU A 72 -6.34 -9.19 5.98
N GLN A 73 -7.11 -9.83 5.11
CA GLN A 73 -8.12 -9.15 4.29
C GLN A 73 -9.23 -8.52 5.14
N ARG A 74 -9.55 -9.10 6.31
CA ARG A 74 -10.49 -8.49 7.26
C ARG A 74 -9.98 -7.18 7.83
N ASP A 75 -8.67 -7.10 8.09
CA ASP A 75 -8.06 -5.89 8.63
C ASP A 75 -8.03 -4.75 7.60
N PHE A 76 -7.90 -5.07 6.30
CA PHE A 76 -7.88 -4.06 5.24
C PHE A 76 -9.26 -3.62 4.78
N TRP A 77 -10.21 -4.55 4.66
CA TRP A 77 -11.47 -4.31 3.94
C TRP A 77 -12.72 -4.57 4.77
N GLY A 78 -12.60 -5.22 5.93
CA GLY A 78 -13.74 -5.63 6.74
C GLY A 78 -14.37 -4.50 7.52
N SER A 79 -15.70 -4.50 7.60
CA SER A 79 -16.50 -3.49 8.29
C SER A 79 -16.13 -3.32 9.77
N GLU A 80 -15.75 -4.41 10.45
CA GLU A 80 -15.35 -4.37 11.88
C GLU A 80 -14.04 -3.59 12.11
N ALA A 81 -13.20 -3.47 11.08
CA ALA A 81 -11.94 -2.74 11.15
C ALA A 81 -12.10 -1.25 10.82
N ALA A 82 -13.22 -0.84 10.25
CA ALA A 82 -13.44 0.50 9.70
C ALA A 82 -13.42 1.63 10.74
N ASP A 83 -13.85 1.37 11.97
CA ASP A 83 -13.87 2.37 13.06
C ASP A 83 -12.76 2.16 14.07
N ARG A 84 -11.80 1.28 13.79
CA ARG A 84 -10.71 0.98 14.71
C ARG A 84 -9.60 2.02 14.55
N PRO A 85 -9.37 2.91 15.52
CA PRO A 85 -8.26 3.84 15.47
C PRO A 85 -6.93 3.10 15.30
N GLY A 86 -6.08 3.57 14.39
CA GLY A 86 -4.83 2.90 14.04
C GLY A 86 -5.01 1.54 13.34
N GLY A 87 -6.24 1.23 12.87
CA GLY A 87 -6.54 0.04 12.08
C GLY A 87 -6.00 0.15 10.65
N ARG A 88 -6.03 -0.97 9.94
CA ARG A 88 -5.54 -1.05 8.55
C ARG A 88 -6.61 -0.76 7.50
N ASN A 89 -7.88 -0.70 7.89
CA ASN A 89 -8.97 -0.23 7.02
C ASN A 89 -9.00 1.31 7.04
N THR A 90 -7.95 1.91 6.50
CA THR A 90 -7.75 3.37 6.45
C THR A 90 -8.77 4.09 5.57
N ILE A 91 -9.46 3.36 4.73
CA ILE A 91 -10.53 3.86 3.85
C ILE A 91 -11.87 3.98 4.60
N GLY A 92 -12.05 3.21 5.68
CA GLY A 92 -13.32 3.17 6.41
C GLY A 92 -14.42 2.37 5.70
N ILE A 93 -14.04 1.31 4.97
CA ILE A 93 -15.00 0.48 4.22
C ILE A 93 -15.96 -0.22 5.19
N LYS A 94 -17.26 -0.06 4.96
CA LYS A 94 -18.35 -0.74 5.64
C LYS A 94 -19.37 -1.23 4.62
N ASP A 95 -19.15 -2.40 4.09
CA ASP A 95 -20.00 -3.00 3.07
C ASP A 95 -20.18 -4.51 3.32
N PRO A 96 -21.41 -4.98 3.59
CA PRO A 96 -21.67 -6.40 3.84
C PRO A 96 -21.32 -7.32 2.65
N ALA A 97 -21.35 -6.81 1.42
CA ALA A 97 -20.96 -7.58 0.26
C ALA A 97 -19.44 -7.78 0.21
N ILE A 98 -18.66 -6.76 0.59
CA ILE A 98 -17.22 -6.87 0.74
C ILE A 98 -16.87 -7.80 1.89
N ASP A 99 -17.52 -7.69 3.06
CA ASP A 99 -17.33 -8.61 4.18
C ASP A 99 -17.53 -10.05 3.75
N LYS A 100 -18.60 -10.31 2.98
CA LYS A 100 -18.89 -11.65 2.47
C LYS A 100 -17.83 -12.14 1.49
N LEU A 101 -17.31 -11.28 0.62
CA LEU A 101 -16.24 -11.63 -0.31
C LEU A 101 -14.94 -11.92 0.43
N VAL A 102 -14.62 -11.16 1.47
CA VAL A 102 -13.46 -11.40 2.34
C VAL A 102 -13.58 -12.78 3.02
N ASP A 103 -14.74 -13.12 3.59
CA ASP A 103 -14.99 -14.43 4.17
C ASP A 103 -14.83 -15.55 3.15
N LEU A 104 -15.30 -15.34 1.93
CA LEU A 104 -15.13 -16.32 0.84
C LEU A 104 -13.67 -16.50 0.46
N VAL A 105 -12.87 -15.43 0.40
CA VAL A 105 -11.42 -15.53 0.15
C VAL A 105 -10.75 -16.36 1.23
N ILE A 106 -11.04 -16.09 2.50
CA ILE A 106 -10.46 -16.82 3.65
C ILE A 106 -10.85 -18.29 3.65
N ALA A 107 -12.10 -18.60 3.26
CA ALA A 107 -12.63 -19.95 3.21
C ALA A 107 -12.25 -20.74 1.94
N ALA A 108 -11.39 -20.20 1.08
CA ALA A 108 -10.96 -20.89 -0.15
C ALA A 108 -10.20 -22.19 0.17
N GLN A 109 -10.58 -23.27 -0.49
CA GLN A 109 -10.00 -24.60 -0.24
C GLN A 109 -8.93 -25.00 -1.26
N THR A 110 -8.92 -24.38 -2.43
CA THR A 110 -7.98 -24.65 -3.51
C THR A 110 -7.37 -23.34 -4.02
N TRP A 111 -6.23 -23.44 -4.69
CA TRP A 111 -5.60 -22.29 -5.33
C TRP A 111 -6.49 -21.65 -6.40
N GLU A 112 -7.16 -22.45 -7.21
CA GLU A 112 -8.06 -21.96 -8.26
C GLU A 112 -9.25 -21.20 -7.67
N ASP A 113 -9.84 -21.73 -6.61
CA ASP A 113 -10.92 -21.11 -5.86
C ASP A 113 -10.45 -19.79 -5.23
N LEU A 114 -9.29 -19.80 -4.57
CA LEU A 114 -8.68 -18.59 -4.00
C LEU A 114 -8.49 -17.49 -5.07
N VAL A 115 -7.90 -17.82 -6.20
CA VAL A 115 -7.68 -16.86 -7.30
C VAL A 115 -9.01 -16.28 -7.80
N THR A 116 -10.04 -17.13 -7.94
CA THR A 116 -11.37 -16.70 -8.41
C THR A 116 -12.01 -15.72 -7.44
N ARG A 117 -11.96 -16.02 -6.15
CA ARG A 117 -12.53 -15.18 -5.08
C ARG A 117 -11.76 -13.87 -4.91
N CYS A 118 -10.42 -13.91 -4.97
CA CYS A 118 -9.60 -12.70 -4.95
C CYS A 118 -9.91 -11.78 -6.13
N ARG A 119 -10.10 -12.32 -7.33
CA ARG A 119 -10.50 -11.55 -8.51
C ARG A 119 -11.87 -10.90 -8.35
N ALA A 120 -12.81 -11.60 -7.67
CA ALA A 120 -14.13 -11.04 -7.40
C ALA A 120 -14.02 -9.87 -6.38
N LEU A 121 -13.28 -10.05 -5.30
CA LEU A 121 -13.03 -9.01 -4.30
C LEU A 121 -12.35 -7.79 -4.92
N ASP A 122 -11.25 -8.00 -5.65
CA ASP A 122 -10.49 -6.93 -6.34
C ASP A 122 -11.40 -6.11 -7.27
N ARG A 123 -12.23 -6.79 -8.08
CA ARG A 123 -13.17 -6.11 -8.99
C ARG A 123 -14.19 -5.24 -8.25
N VAL A 124 -14.71 -5.71 -7.13
CA VAL A 124 -15.67 -4.95 -6.32
C VAL A 124 -14.97 -3.75 -5.66
N LEU A 125 -13.79 -3.94 -5.08
CA LEU A 125 -13.01 -2.85 -4.49
C LEU A 125 -12.67 -1.75 -5.51
N LEU A 126 -12.25 -2.13 -6.72
CA LEU A 126 -11.96 -1.19 -7.80
C LEU A 126 -13.22 -0.47 -8.29
N TRP A 127 -14.35 -1.17 -8.38
CA TRP A 127 -15.61 -0.58 -8.84
C TRP A 127 -16.16 0.48 -7.89
N HIS A 128 -15.90 0.35 -6.60
CA HIS A 128 -16.31 1.34 -5.60
C HIS A 128 -15.44 2.61 -5.59
N HIS A 129 -14.35 2.65 -6.36
CA HIS A 129 -13.44 3.80 -6.45
C HIS A 129 -12.85 4.25 -5.10
N PHE A 130 -12.67 3.34 -4.16
CA PHE A 130 -12.05 3.62 -2.87
C PHE A 130 -10.60 4.08 -2.99
N VAL A 131 -9.92 3.63 -4.04
CA VAL A 131 -8.53 3.96 -4.30
C VAL A 131 -8.34 4.44 -5.73
N ILE A 132 -7.32 5.26 -5.92
CA ILE A 132 -6.81 5.65 -7.22
C ILE A 132 -5.50 4.87 -7.42
N PRO A 133 -5.53 3.74 -8.16
CA PRO A 133 -4.33 2.93 -8.35
C PRO A 133 -3.24 3.73 -9.07
N GLN A 134 -2.02 3.67 -8.56
CA GLN A 134 -0.90 4.41 -9.13
C GLN A 134 0.04 3.47 -9.90
N TRP A 135 1.00 2.87 -9.20
CA TRP A 135 1.96 1.96 -9.80
C TRP A 135 2.34 0.85 -8.82
N ALA A 136 2.89 -0.22 -9.37
CA ALA A 136 3.55 -1.25 -8.60
C ALA A 136 4.97 -1.45 -9.13
N SER A 137 5.93 -1.68 -8.24
CA SER A 137 7.28 -2.08 -8.63
C SER A 137 7.31 -3.59 -8.90
N THR A 138 7.87 -3.98 -10.03
CA THR A 138 8.12 -5.39 -10.39
C THR A 138 9.55 -5.83 -10.05
N SER A 139 10.35 -4.93 -9.46
CA SER A 139 11.75 -5.19 -9.12
C SER A 139 12.12 -4.60 -7.77
N PHE A 140 13.07 -5.24 -7.10
CA PHE A 140 13.67 -4.73 -5.89
C PHE A 140 15.01 -4.07 -6.22
N ASN A 141 15.16 -2.79 -5.89
CA ASN A 141 16.43 -2.09 -6.00
C ASN A 141 17.19 -2.31 -4.69
N ILE A 142 18.30 -3.05 -4.75
CA ILE A 142 19.11 -3.38 -3.58
C ILE A 142 20.56 -2.98 -3.82
N ALA A 143 21.20 -2.51 -2.76
CA ALA A 143 22.64 -2.29 -2.70
C ALA A 143 23.21 -3.05 -1.50
N TRP A 144 24.31 -3.75 -1.71
CA TRP A 144 24.95 -4.52 -0.62
C TRP A 144 26.45 -4.55 -0.80
N TRP A 145 27.15 -4.77 0.30
CA TRP A 145 28.57 -5.02 0.26
C TRP A 145 28.86 -6.40 -0.36
N ASN A 146 29.73 -6.47 -1.34
CA ASN A 146 30.07 -7.71 -2.04
C ASN A 146 30.90 -8.68 -1.16
N LYS A 147 30.38 -8.99 0.02
CA LYS A 147 30.88 -9.99 0.96
C LYS A 147 29.89 -11.13 1.21
N PHE A 148 28.72 -11.07 0.58
CA PHE A 148 27.69 -12.05 0.78
C PHE A 148 27.62 -13.06 -0.36
N GLY A 149 27.64 -14.34 -0.02
CA GLY A 149 27.18 -15.40 -0.88
C GLY A 149 25.67 -15.54 -0.81
N ARG A 150 25.08 -16.02 -1.87
CA ARG A 150 23.64 -16.25 -1.95
C ARG A 150 23.33 -17.53 -2.72
N PRO A 151 22.17 -18.18 -2.47
CA PRO A 151 21.76 -19.35 -3.23
C PRO A 151 21.63 -19.04 -4.72
N GLU A 152 21.95 -20.02 -5.55
CA GLU A 152 21.73 -19.94 -7.00
C GLU A 152 20.24 -19.78 -7.34
N LYS A 153 19.37 -20.51 -6.62
CA LYS A 153 17.91 -20.37 -6.71
C LYS A 153 17.43 -19.37 -5.68
N THR A 154 16.93 -18.25 -6.14
CA THR A 154 16.31 -17.22 -5.29
C THR A 154 14.79 -17.35 -5.30
N PRO A 155 14.10 -16.93 -4.24
CA PRO A 155 12.63 -16.84 -4.24
C PRO A 155 12.13 -15.98 -5.39
N LYS A 156 10.99 -16.36 -5.97
CA LYS A 156 10.44 -15.64 -7.14
C LYS A 156 9.96 -14.22 -6.82
N TYR A 157 9.48 -14.00 -5.60
CA TYR A 157 8.83 -12.75 -5.19
C TYR A 157 9.50 -12.06 -4.00
N GLU A 158 10.68 -12.52 -3.62
CA GLU A 158 11.44 -11.99 -2.48
C GLU A 158 12.93 -11.88 -2.82
N ILE A 159 13.64 -11.05 -2.06
CA ILE A 159 15.09 -10.95 -2.19
C ILE A 159 15.80 -12.16 -1.55
N GLY A 160 15.17 -12.75 -0.53
CA GLY A 160 15.68 -13.92 0.18
C GLY A 160 16.88 -13.63 1.07
N PHE A 161 16.98 -12.45 1.67
CA PHE A 161 18.11 -12.07 2.55
C PHE A 161 18.38 -13.06 3.67
N THR A 162 17.37 -13.75 4.18
CA THR A 162 17.50 -14.73 5.25
C THR A 162 18.31 -15.97 4.86
N SER A 163 18.50 -16.17 3.55
CA SER A 163 19.29 -17.28 2.99
C SER A 163 20.71 -16.86 2.57
N TRP A 164 21.09 -15.61 2.79
CA TRP A 164 22.42 -15.11 2.44
C TRP A 164 23.41 -15.41 3.58
N TRP A 165 24.68 -15.63 3.24
CA TRP A 165 25.76 -15.86 4.19
C TRP A 165 26.96 -14.96 3.91
N VAL A 166 27.78 -14.72 4.90
CA VAL A 166 29.05 -14.04 4.69
C VAL A 166 30.04 -15.03 4.05
N ASP A 167 30.49 -14.73 2.84
CA ASP A 167 31.54 -15.49 2.17
C ASP A 167 32.91 -14.96 2.63
N PRO A 168 33.77 -15.81 3.30
CA PRO A 168 35.06 -15.34 3.79
C PRO A 168 36.00 -14.85 2.70
N ALA A 169 35.96 -15.45 1.51
CA ALA A 169 36.82 -15.08 0.40
C ALA A 169 36.43 -13.72 -0.19
N LEU A 170 35.12 -13.47 -0.33
CA LEU A 170 34.61 -12.16 -0.76
C LEU A 170 34.87 -11.07 0.30
N ALA A 171 34.67 -11.39 1.57
CA ALA A 171 34.94 -10.47 2.68
C ALA A 171 36.42 -10.07 2.75
N ALA A 172 37.34 -11.01 2.53
CA ALA A 172 38.79 -10.74 2.50
C ALA A 172 39.19 -9.80 1.34
N LYS A 173 38.52 -9.91 0.20
CA LYS A 173 38.75 -9.02 -0.95
C LYS A 173 38.35 -7.58 -0.65
N LEU A 174 37.23 -7.37 0.05
CA LEU A 174 36.78 -6.03 0.42
C LEU A 174 37.73 -5.31 1.37
N LYS A 175 38.32 -6.05 2.36
CA LYS A 175 39.33 -5.50 3.28
C LYS A 175 40.59 -5.00 2.57
N LYS A 176 40.94 -5.58 1.40
CA LYS A 176 42.11 -5.16 0.60
C LYS A 176 41.82 -3.96 -0.31
N SER A 177 40.56 -3.70 -0.65
CA SER A 177 40.17 -2.60 -1.54
C SER A 177 39.79 -1.31 -0.83
N GLY A 178 39.72 -1.31 0.50
CA GLY A 178 39.30 -0.16 1.34
C GLY A 178 40.45 0.40 2.21
N GLY A 179 41.70 0.08 1.90
CA GLY A 179 42.91 0.62 2.55
C GLY A 179 43.53 1.73 1.72
#